data_f205e07a32095d9ebec508b45c1f5190
#
_entry.id   f205e07a32095d9ebec508b45c1f5190
#
_cell.length_a   1.000
_cell.length_b   1.000
_cell.length_c   1.000
_cell.angle_alpha   90.00
_cell.angle_beta   90.00
_cell.angle_gamma   90.00
#
_symmetry.space_group_name_H-M   'P 1'
#
loop_
_entity.id
_entity.type
_entity.pdbx_description
1 polymer ?
#
loop_
_entity_poly.entity_id
_entity_poly.type
_entity_poly.pdbx_seq_one_letter_code
_entity_poly.pdbx_strand_id
1 'polypeptide(L)'
;MTDFSVLLNENRSFPPSPAFAAAAHVNSPALHASASAAPEAFWEAQARQLDWITPFTRVLDWTPPHATWFADGTLNIAANCVDRHALGDKRNQAAIIWEGEPGDQRTLTYWDLYRDVQQFANVLKSLGVQKGDRVGIYLPLIPEAAIAMLACARIGAIHSVVFGGFSPESLRDRMNDAEAKVLITADGGYRRGQIVPLKRNVDKALEEAPCVRHVIVVQRRSSGPIGEAYVEMQDGRDHWYHRLMQKASASCPVEPMNAEDVQIGRASCRERV
;
A
#
# COMPACT_ATOMS: atom_id res chain seq x y z
N MET A 1 19.02 39.30 -31.69
CA MET A 1 18.01 38.68 -30.82
C MET A 1 17.79 37.25 -31.33
N THR A 2 18.26 36.28 -30.59
CA THR A 2 18.06 34.86 -30.91
C THR A 2 16.58 34.54 -30.65
N ASP A 3 15.88 34.18 -31.71
CA ASP A 3 14.48 33.83 -31.62
C ASP A 3 14.32 32.48 -30.86
N PHE A 4 13.89 32.56 -29.63
CA PHE A 4 13.64 31.38 -28.76
C PHE A 4 12.32 30.67 -29.11
N SER A 5 11.54 31.16 -30.06
CA SER A 5 10.27 30.56 -30.46
C SER A 5 10.45 29.15 -31.05
N VAL A 6 11.61 28.89 -31.68
CA VAL A 6 11.98 27.57 -32.21
C VAL A 6 12.15 26.52 -31.10
N LEU A 7 12.51 26.92 -29.87
CA LEU A 7 12.67 26.02 -28.72
C LEU A 7 11.32 25.68 -28.03
N LEU A 8 10.29 26.46 -28.34
CA LEU A 8 8.93 26.26 -27.78
C LEU A 8 8.07 25.32 -28.63
N ASN A 9 8.48 25.04 -29.86
CA ASN A 9 7.76 24.16 -30.80
C ASN A 9 8.49 22.79 -30.89
N GLU A 10 8.25 21.89 -29.95
CA GLU A 10 8.80 20.56 -29.99
C GLU A 10 7.92 19.64 -30.83
N ASN A 11 8.37 19.31 -32.04
CA ASN A 11 7.69 18.47 -33.00
C ASN A 11 8.34 17.07 -33.15
N ARG A 12 9.38 16.77 -32.37
CA ARG A 12 10.04 15.46 -32.43
C ARG A 12 9.17 14.38 -31.83
N SER A 13 9.09 13.26 -32.55
CA SER A 13 8.41 12.04 -32.06
C SER A 13 9.44 10.95 -31.82
N PHE A 14 9.32 10.26 -30.70
CA PHE A 14 10.18 9.15 -30.30
C PHE A 14 9.36 7.87 -30.22
N PRO A 15 9.04 7.21 -31.36
CA PRO A 15 8.27 5.99 -31.34
C PRO A 15 9.06 4.86 -30.67
N PRO A 16 8.39 3.91 -30.01
CA PRO A 16 9.05 2.72 -29.46
C PRO A 16 9.69 1.90 -30.58
N SER A 17 10.74 1.13 -30.25
CA SER A 17 11.34 0.23 -31.23
C SER A 17 10.29 -0.84 -31.66
N PRO A 18 10.38 -1.34 -32.91
CA PRO A 18 9.45 -2.39 -33.39
C PRO A 18 9.44 -3.62 -32.50
N ALA A 19 10.59 -4.05 -31.98
CA ALA A 19 10.70 -5.20 -31.10
C ALA A 19 9.99 -4.94 -29.76
N PHE A 20 10.12 -3.75 -29.18
CA PHE A 20 9.41 -3.38 -27.95
C PHE A 20 7.91 -3.33 -28.18
N ALA A 21 7.47 -2.69 -29.28
CA ALA A 21 6.05 -2.61 -29.61
C ALA A 21 5.41 -4.00 -29.85
N ALA A 22 6.13 -4.90 -30.52
CA ALA A 22 5.65 -6.27 -30.78
C ALA A 22 5.54 -7.12 -29.50
N ALA A 23 6.41 -6.88 -28.49
CA ALA A 23 6.40 -7.58 -27.23
C ALA A 23 5.42 -6.96 -26.18
N ALA A 24 4.84 -5.81 -26.45
CA ALA A 24 3.93 -5.15 -25.52
C ALA A 24 2.59 -5.90 -25.41
N HIS A 25 2.06 -6.01 -24.18
CA HIS A 25 0.74 -6.62 -23.93
C HIS A 25 -0.39 -5.90 -24.64
N VAL A 26 -0.28 -4.58 -24.80
CA VAL A 26 -1.21 -3.75 -25.57
C VAL A 26 -0.39 -3.02 -26.64
N ASN A 27 -0.54 -3.45 -27.89
CA ASN A 27 0.24 -2.97 -29.03
C ASN A 27 -0.61 -2.30 -30.12
N SER A 28 -1.88 -2.08 -29.85
CA SER A 28 -2.80 -1.39 -30.78
C SER A 28 -3.78 -0.48 -30.05
N PRO A 29 -4.33 0.55 -30.70
CA PRO A 29 -5.33 1.43 -30.09
C PRO A 29 -6.71 0.77 -29.94
N ALA A 30 -6.91 -0.45 -30.45
CA ALA A 30 -8.21 -1.13 -30.48
C ALA A 30 -8.79 -1.33 -29.07
N LEU A 31 -7.95 -1.66 -28.08
CA LEU A 31 -8.39 -1.81 -26.69
C LEU A 31 -8.95 -0.50 -26.12
N HIS A 32 -8.26 0.61 -26.37
CA HIS A 32 -8.73 1.94 -25.92
C HIS A 32 -10.01 2.35 -26.65
N ALA A 33 -10.10 2.08 -27.95
CA ALA A 33 -11.30 2.37 -28.74
C ALA A 33 -12.51 1.57 -28.24
N SER A 34 -12.35 0.28 -27.94
CA SER A 34 -13.43 -0.54 -27.39
C SER A 34 -13.84 -0.11 -25.97
N ALA A 35 -12.87 0.26 -25.12
CA ALA A 35 -13.16 0.77 -23.78
C ALA A 35 -13.94 2.10 -23.82
N SER A 36 -13.61 2.98 -24.76
CA SER A 36 -14.33 4.25 -24.96
C SER A 36 -15.73 4.06 -25.54
N ALA A 37 -15.90 3.10 -26.43
CA ALA A 37 -17.18 2.82 -27.07
C ALA A 37 -18.20 2.13 -26.15
N ALA A 38 -17.73 1.26 -25.25
CA ALA A 38 -18.57 0.49 -24.33
C ALA A 38 -17.89 0.32 -22.97
N PRO A 39 -17.80 1.39 -22.15
CA PRO A 39 -17.04 1.38 -20.90
C PRO A 39 -17.57 0.37 -19.88
N GLU A 40 -18.87 0.20 -19.74
CA GLU A 40 -19.44 -0.80 -18.82
C GLU A 40 -19.06 -2.22 -19.20
N ALA A 41 -19.20 -2.60 -20.47
CA ALA A 41 -18.82 -3.93 -20.95
C ALA A 41 -17.31 -4.18 -20.81
N PHE A 42 -16.51 -3.15 -21.05
CA PHE A 42 -15.05 -3.23 -20.84
C PHE A 42 -14.70 -3.52 -19.37
N TRP A 43 -15.25 -2.73 -18.45
CA TRP A 43 -14.96 -2.90 -17.02
C TRP A 43 -15.58 -4.17 -16.44
N GLU A 44 -16.73 -4.60 -16.94
CA GLU A 44 -17.31 -5.90 -16.61
C GLU A 44 -16.34 -7.04 -16.94
N ALA A 45 -15.79 -7.04 -18.17
CA ALA A 45 -14.84 -8.06 -18.60
C ALA A 45 -13.56 -8.08 -17.75
N GLN A 46 -13.07 -6.91 -17.29
CA GLN A 46 -11.95 -6.84 -16.37
C GLN A 46 -12.31 -7.35 -14.97
N ALA A 47 -13.44 -6.93 -14.43
CA ALA A 47 -13.90 -7.31 -13.09
C ALA A 47 -14.17 -8.81 -12.96
N ARG A 48 -14.68 -9.46 -14.02
CA ARG A 48 -14.90 -10.93 -14.03
C ARG A 48 -13.61 -11.76 -13.98
N GLN A 49 -12.43 -11.15 -14.15
CA GLN A 49 -11.14 -11.82 -13.96
C GLN A 49 -10.69 -11.86 -12.49
N LEU A 50 -11.38 -11.15 -11.61
CA LEU A 50 -11.10 -11.13 -10.18
C LEU A 50 -11.86 -12.25 -9.46
N ASP A 51 -11.33 -12.70 -8.33
CA ASP A 51 -11.99 -13.66 -7.46
C ASP A 51 -12.94 -12.92 -6.53
N TRP A 52 -14.22 -13.04 -6.79
CA TRP A 52 -15.31 -12.46 -6.00
C TRP A 52 -15.76 -13.45 -4.92
N ILE A 53 -15.96 -12.96 -3.70
CA ILE A 53 -16.61 -13.71 -2.63
C ILE A 53 -18.11 -13.82 -2.93
N THR A 54 -18.73 -12.68 -3.27
CA THR A 54 -20.07 -12.61 -3.85
C THR A 54 -19.96 -11.91 -5.20
N PRO A 55 -20.23 -12.60 -6.32
CA PRO A 55 -20.20 -11.97 -7.64
C PRO A 55 -21.22 -10.83 -7.75
N PHE A 56 -20.82 -9.75 -8.43
CA PHE A 56 -21.72 -8.65 -8.72
C PHE A 56 -22.78 -9.05 -9.79
N THR A 57 -23.95 -8.44 -9.70
CA THR A 57 -25.02 -8.56 -10.71
C THR A 57 -25.19 -7.29 -11.53
N ARG A 58 -24.78 -6.14 -10.98
CA ARG A 58 -24.86 -4.83 -11.61
C ARG A 58 -23.46 -4.24 -11.78
N VAL A 59 -23.13 -3.81 -13.00
CA VAL A 59 -21.81 -3.25 -13.33
C VAL A 59 -21.71 -1.81 -12.85
N LEU A 60 -22.66 -0.97 -13.24
CA LEU A 60 -22.68 0.46 -12.92
C LEU A 60 -24.09 0.90 -12.55
N ASP A 61 -24.18 1.71 -11.50
CA ASP A 61 -25.34 2.55 -11.21
C ASP A 61 -24.90 4.01 -11.34
N TRP A 62 -25.39 4.67 -12.38
CA TRP A 62 -25.01 6.04 -12.70
C TRP A 62 -26.15 7.00 -12.43
N THR A 63 -26.06 7.69 -11.29
CA THR A 63 -26.98 8.78 -10.92
C THR A 63 -26.15 10.05 -10.73
N PRO A 64 -26.00 10.90 -11.76
CA PRO A 64 -25.13 12.06 -11.69
C PRO A 64 -25.38 12.93 -10.45
N PRO A 65 -24.32 13.39 -9.77
CA PRO A 65 -22.90 13.23 -10.06
C PRO A 65 -22.29 11.95 -9.48
N HIS A 66 -23.09 10.99 -9.01
CA HIS A 66 -22.61 9.79 -8.31
C HIS A 66 -22.57 8.57 -9.25
N ALA A 67 -21.47 7.84 -9.17
CA ALA A 67 -21.28 6.55 -9.82
C ALA A 67 -21.01 5.49 -8.77
N THR A 68 -21.68 4.34 -8.86
CA THR A 68 -21.46 3.19 -8.00
C THR A 68 -21.13 1.99 -8.87
N TRP A 69 -19.94 1.43 -8.71
CA TRP A 69 -19.46 0.29 -9.49
C TRP A 69 -19.57 -1.01 -8.71
N PHE A 70 -20.15 -2.05 -9.33
CA PHE A 70 -20.23 -3.40 -8.78
C PHE A 70 -20.83 -3.45 -7.37
N ALA A 71 -21.83 -2.64 -7.07
CA ALA A 71 -22.35 -2.32 -5.74
C ALA A 71 -22.78 -3.51 -4.88
N ASP A 72 -23.23 -4.58 -5.50
CA ASP A 72 -23.69 -5.83 -4.88
C ASP A 72 -22.61 -6.91 -4.80
N GLY A 73 -21.42 -6.62 -5.34
CA GLY A 73 -20.29 -7.52 -5.31
C GLY A 73 -19.46 -7.38 -4.03
N THR A 74 -18.94 -8.51 -3.53
CA THR A 74 -17.96 -8.50 -2.43
C THR A 74 -16.70 -9.25 -2.81
N LEU A 75 -15.55 -8.67 -2.47
CA LEU A 75 -14.24 -9.26 -2.71
C LEU A 75 -13.25 -8.81 -1.64
N ASN A 76 -12.01 -9.25 -1.73
CA ASN A 76 -10.92 -8.73 -0.91
C ASN A 76 -9.66 -8.55 -1.79
N ILE A 77 -9.06 -7.37 -1.73
CA ILE A 77 -7.86 -7.06 -2.53
C ILE A 77 -6.69 -7.95 -2.16
N ALA A 78 -6.46 -8.20 -0.86
CA ALA A 78 -5.35 -9.06 -0.44
C ALA A 78 -5.52 -10.51 -0.95
N ALA A 79 -6.75 -11.03 -0.97
CA ALA A 79 -7.03 -12.34 -1.57
C ALA A 79 -6.67 -12.35 -3.07
N ASN A 80 -7.07 -11.33 -3.80
CA ASN A 80 -6.79 -11.22 -5.23
C ASN A 80 -5.31 -10.97 -5.55
N CYS A 81 -4.62 -10.17 -4.73
CA CYS A 81 -3.21 -9.84 -4.97
C CYS A 81 -2.25 -10.93 -4.48
N VAL A 82 -2.62 -11.71 -3.47
CA VAL A 82 -1.71 -12.61 -2.77
C VAL A 82 -2.24 -14.04 -2.73
N ASP A 83 -3.42 -14.28 -2.12
CA ASP A 83 -3.90 -15.62 -1.80
C ASP A 83 -4.05 -16.50 -3.05
N ARG A 84 -4.70 -16.00 -4.09
CA ARG A 84 -4.91 -16.73 -5.35
C ARG A 84 -3.59 -17.19 -6.00
N HIS A 85 -2.52 -16.44 -5.80
CA HIS A 85 -1.20 -16.75 -6.34
C HIS A 85 -0.41 -17.68 -5.41
N ALA A 86 -0.49 -17.44 -4.10
CA ALA A 86 0.19 -18.26 -3.10
C ALA A 86 -0.39 -19.66 -2.98
N LEU A 87 -1.69 -19.83 -3.23
CA LEU A 87 -2.39 -21.12 -3.19
C LEU A 87 -2.43 -21.83 -4.54
N GLY A 88 -1.97 -21.17 -5.61
CA GLY A 88 -1.89 -21.70 -6.98
C GLY A 88 -0.45 -21.93 -7.45
N ASP A 89 -0.28 -21.95 -8.77
CA ASP A 89 0.97 -22.30 -9.46
C ASP A 89 2.11 -21.31 -9.21
N LYS A 90 1.79 -20.08 -8.79
CA LYS A 90 2.80 -19.04 -8.53
C LYS A 90 3.38 -19.06 -7.12
N ARG A 91 3.02 -20.05 -6.30
CA ARG A 91 3.41 -20.16 -4.88
C ARG A 91 4.88 -19.83 -4.61
N ASN A 92 5.79 -20.43 -5.39
CA ASN A 92 7.23 -20.30 -5.22
C ASN A 92 7.85 -19.22 -6.12
N GLN A 93 7.03 -18.48 -6.88
CA GLN A 93 7.49 -17.36 -7.69
C GLN A 93 7.78 -16.16 -6.79
N ALA A 94 8.81 -15.37 -7.14
CA ALA A 94 9.09 -14.12 -6.46
C ALA A 94 7.90 -13.15 -6.62
N ALA A 95 7.35 -12.72 -5.48
CA ALA A 95 6.32 -11.69 -5.40
C ALA A 95 6.96 -10.30 -5.18
N ILE A 96 8.02 -10.24 -4.38
CA ILE A 96 8.79 -9.02 -4.11
C ILE A 96 10.28 -9.34 -4.26
N ILE A 97 10.96 -8.57 -5.10
CA ILE A 97 12.42 -8.52 -5.17
C ILE A 97 12.80 -7.12 -4.71
N TRP A 98 13.50 -7.03 -3.59
CA TRP A 98 13.83 -5.77 -2.95
C TRP A 98 15.34 -5.63 -2.79
N GLU A 99 15.83 -4.42 -3.05
CA GLU A 99 17.20 -4.01 -2.82
C GLU A 99 17.20 -2.70 -2.04
N GLY A 100 17.89 -2.70 -0.89
CA GLY A 100 18.07 -1.52 -0.05
C GLY A 100 19.22 -0.65 -0.54
N GLU A 101 19.20 0.65 -0.19
CA GLU A 101 20.27 1.59 -0.54
C GLU A 101 21.68 1.13 -0.07
N PRO A 102 21.84 0.46 1.08
CA PRO A 102 23.14 -0.12 1.47
C PRO A 102 23.55 -1.38 0.68
N GLY A 103 22.75 -1.84 -0.26
CA GLY A 103 23.01 -3.04 -1.06
C GLY A 103 22.50 -4.35 -0.46
N ASP A 104 21.76 -4.29 0.64
CA ASP A 104 21.08 -5.45 1.20
C ASP A 104 19.89 -5.84 0.32
N GLN A 105 19.67 -7.15 0.15
CA GLN A 105 18.66 -7.69 -0.75
C GLN A 105 17.75 -8.69 -0.04
N ARG A 106 16.48 -8.71 -0.42
CA ARG A 106 15.49 -9.70 0.02
C ARG A 106 14.58 -10.09 -1.14
N THR A 107 14.31 -11.37 -1.26
CA THR A 107 13.30 -11.89 -2.17
C THR A 107 12.25 -12.62 -1.37
N LEU A 108 10.98 -12.20 -1.52
CA LEU A 108 9.83 -12.87 -0.93
C LEU A 108 9.06 -13.57 -2.05
N THR A 109 8.78 -14.86 -1.86
CA THR A 109 7.83 -15.59 -2.72
C THR A 109 6.39 -15.18 -2.41
N TYR A 110 5.44 -15.54 -3.28
CA TYR A 110 4.00 -15.37 -2.96
C TYR A 110 3.62 -16.09 -1.67
N TRP A 111 4.24 -17.24 -1.38
CA TRP A 111 4.00 -17.96 -0.13
C TRP A 111 4.52 -17.22 1.10
N ASP A 112 5.71 -16.63 1.02
CA ASP A 112 6.25 -15.81 2.12
C ASP A 112 5.36 -14.59 2.35
N LEU A 113 4.99 -13.88 1.30
CA LEU A 113 4.12 -12.72 1.37
C LEU A 113 2.74 -13.08 1.95
N TYR A 114 2.16 -14.20 1.53
CA TYR A 114 0.87 -14.71 2.05
C TYR A 114 0.92 -14.95 3.55
N ARG A 115 1.95 -15.62 4.02
CA ARG A 115 2.14 -15.89 5.44
C ARG A 115 2.35 -14.61 6.24
N ASP A 116 3.23 -13.72 5.77
CA ASP A 116 3.59 -12.50 6.46
C ASP A 116 2.41 -11.51 6.51
N VAL A 117 1.62 -11.41 5.44
CA VAL A 117 0.40 -10.57 5.40
C VAL A 117 -0.65 -11.06 6.40
N GLN A 118 -0.91 -12.36 6.48
CA GLN A 118 -1.86 -12.92 7.45
C GLN A 118 -1.39 -12.70 8.89
N GLN A 119 -0.11 -12.93 9.13
CA GLN A 119 0.48 -12.78 10.45
C GLN A 119 0.40 -11.32 10.91
N PHE A 120 0.73 -10.37 10.02
CA PHE A 120 0.65 -8.95 10.34
C PHE A 120 -0.80 -8.45 10.45
N ALA A 121 -1.74 -9.01 9.69
CA ALA A 121 -3.18 -8.77 9.85
C ALA A 121 -3.65 -9.14 11.26
N ASN A 122 -3.20 -10.29 11.79
CA ASN A 122 -3.49 -10.67 13.18
C ASN A 122 -2.80 -9.76 14.21
N VAL A 123 -1.60 -9.26 13.92
CA VAL A 123 -0.96 -8.22 14.76
C VAL A 123 -1.87 -6.99 14.85
N LEU A 124 -2.35 -6.46 13.73
CA LEU A 124 -3.24 -5.29 13.73
C LEU A 124 -4.54 -5.56 14.51
N LYS A 125 -5.16 -6.72 14.31
CA LYS A 125 -6.34 -7.14 15.09
C LYS A 125 -6.08 -7.22 16.58
N SER A 126 -4.91 -7.71 17.01
CA SER A 126 -4.53 -7.79 18.42
C SER A 126 -4.35 -6.42 19.08
N LEU A 127 -4.07 -5.38 18.29
CA LEU A 127 -4.01 -3.97 18.71
C LEU A 127 -5.37 -3.24 18.58
N GLY A 128 -6.45 -3.99 18.33
CA GLY A 128 -7.81 -3.46 18.29
C GLY A 128 -8.21 -2.80 16.96
N VAL A 129 -7.45 -3.03 15.87
CA VAL A 129 -7.83 -2.55 14.54
C VAL A 129 -8.99 -3.40 13.99
N GLN A 130 -10.03 -2.72 13.52
CA GLN A 130 -11.23 -3.31 12.94
C GLN A 130 -11.47 -2.78 11.52
N LYS A 131 -12.42 -3.39 10.79
CA LYS A 131 -12.90 -2.89 9.50
C LYS A 131 -13.27 -1.40 9.59
N GLY A 132 -12.79 -0.59 8.65
CA GLY A 132 -13.02 0.85 8.59
C GLY A 132 -12.09 1.70 9.45
N ASP A 133 -11.28 1.11 10.34
CA ASP A 133 -10.27 1.85 11.08
C ASP A 133 -9.12 2.29 10.18
N ARG A 134 -8.49 3.42 10.52
CA ARG A 134 -7.36 3.96 9.76
C ARG A 134 -6.03 3.60 10.42
N VAL A 135 -5.10 3.19 9.58
CA VAL A 135 -3.73 2.82 9.95
C VAL A 135 -2.75 3.68 9.15
N GLY A 136 -1.93 4.46 9.83
CA GLY A 136 -0.86 5.23 9.21
C GLY A 136 0.34 4.35 8.89
N ILE A 137 0.95 4.56 7.72
CA ILE A 137 2.18 3.86 7.29
C ILE A 137 3.22 4.91 6.93
N TYR A 138 4.21 5.09 7.80
CA TYR A 138 5.34 6.01 7.62
C TYR A 138 6.63 5.21 7.59
N LEU A 139 6.85 4.50 6.48
CA LEU A 139 7.96 3.57 6.27
C LEU A 139 8.86 4.02 5.11
N PRO A 140 10.13 3.63 5.11
CA PRO A 140 10.93 3.65 3.90
C PRO A 140 10.43 2.59 2.93
N LEU A 141 10.96 2.57 1.69
CA LEU A 141 10.60 1.55 0.70
C LEU A 141 11.23 0.20 1.07
N ILE A 142 10.58 -0.53 1.96
CA ILE A 142 10.95 -1.87 2.43
C ILE A 142 9.78 -2.84 2.25
N PRO A 143 10.00 -4.15 2.19
CA PRO A 143 8.93 -5.14 2.01
C PRO A 143 7.81 -5.04 3.04
N GLU A 144 8.13 -4.65 4.26
CA GLU A 144 7.16 -4.45 5.35
C GLU A 144 6.11 -3.38 5.02
N ALA A 145 6.41 -2.41 4.14
CA ALA A 145 5.42 -1.43 3.68
C ALA A 145 4.33 -2.09 2.84
N ALA A 146 4.70 -3.00 1.92
CA ALA A 146 3.75 -3.77 1.12
C ALA A 146 2.94 -4.75 1.99
N ILE A 147 3.61 -5.43 2.92
CA ILE A 147 2.96 -6.33 3.89
C ILE A 147 1.92 -5.56 4.70
N ALA A 148 2.26 -4.36 5.18
CA ALA A 148 1.37 -3.53 5.98
C ALA A 148 0.12 -3.09 5.20
N MET A 149 0.29 -2.63 3.95
CA MET A 149 -0.84 -2.25 3.08
C MET A 149 -1.78 -3.44 2.83
N LEU A 150 -1.22 -4.60 2.48
CA LEU A 150 -1.98 -5.81 2.20
C LEU A 150 -2.66 -6.39 3.46
N ALA A 151 -2.00 -6.28 4.62
CA ALA A 151 -2.59 -6.70 5.90
C ALA A 151 -3.80 -5.82 6.28
N CYS A 152 -3.71 -4.49 6.09
CA CYS A 152 -4.84 -3.60 6.26
C CYS A 152 -5.99 -3.97 5.32
N ALA A 153 -5.71 -4.15 4.03
CA ALA A 153 -6.71 -4.55 3.04
C ALA A 153 -7.36 -5.90 3.39
N ARG A 154 -6.57 -6.84 3.94
CA ARG A 154 -7.07 -8.16 4.35
C ARG A 154 -8.17 -8.10 5.41
N ILE A 155 -8.04 -7.20 6.38
CA ILE A 155 -8.99 -7.03 7.48
C ILE A 155 -9.99 -5.87 7.27
N GLY A 156 -9.99 -5.26 6.09
CA GLY A 156 -10.88 -4.14 5.77
C GLY A 156 -10.51 -2.82 6.47
N ALA A 157 -9.28 -2.70 6.98
CA ALA A 157 -8.78 -1.45 7.52
C ALA A 157 -8.31 -0.52 6.39
N ILE A 158 -8.48 0.79 6.59
CA ILE A 158 -8.06 1.83 5.65
C ILE A 158 -6.61 2.21 5.94
N HIS A 159 -5.70 2.05 4.98
CA HIS A 159 -4.31 2.46 5.17
C HIS A 159 -4.04 3.85 4.56
N SER A 160 -3.27 4.67 5.28
CA SER A 160 -2.79 5.97 4.83
C SER A 160 -1.26 5.95 4.76
N VAL A 161 -0.73 5.91 3.54
CA VAL A 161 0.72 5.87 3.31
C VAL A 161 1.27 7.28 3.28
N VAL A 162 2.21 7.56 4.18
CA VAL A 162 2.90 8.85 4.30
C VAL A 162 4.35 8.66 3.86
N PHE A 163 4.80 9.53 2.95
CA PHE A 163 6.18 9.48 2.46
C PHE A 163 7.19 9.72 3.60
N GLY A 164 8.17 8.82 3.74
CA GLY A 164 9.18 8.86 4.83
C GLY A 164 10.09 10.11 4.85
N GLY A 165 9.97 10.99 3.87
CA GLY A 165 10.67 12.27 3.83
C GLY A 165 9.84 13.46 4.30
N PHE A 166 8.59 13.26 4.73
CA PHE A 166 7.77 14.34 5.28
C PHE A 166 8.19 14.70 6.71
N SER A 167 7.94 15.99 7.07
CA SER A 167 8.24 16.50 8.40
C SER A 167 7.30 15.93 9.47
N PRO A 168 7.68 16.00 10.75
CA PRO A 168 6.81 15.62 11.87
C PRO A 168 5.45 16.32 11.84
N GLU A 169 5.42 17.62 11.52
CA GLU A 169 4.18 18.41 11.45
C GLU A 169 3.25 17.87 10.35
N SER A 170 3.80 17.55 9.18
CA SER A 170 3.02 16.97 8.08
C SER A 170 2.49 15.57 8.42
N LEU A 171 3.24 14.78 9.18
CA LEU A 171 2.80 13.47 9.68
C LEU A 171 1.67 13.62 10.70
N ARG A 172 1.85 14.52 11.70
CA ARG A 172 0.84 14.86 12.71
C ARG A 172 -0.51 15.20 12.07
N ASP A 173 -0.49 16.14 11.12
CA ASP A 173 -1.72 16.64 10.49
C ASP A 173 -2.47 15.51 9.77
N ARG A 174 -1.72 14.59 9.11
CA ARG A 174 -2.33 13.43 8.45
C ARG A 174 -2.89 12.40 9.41
N MET A 175 -2.21 12.16 10.54
CA MET A 175 -2.70 11.22 11.55
C MET A 175 -3.96 11.73 12.21
N ASN A 176 -4.00 13.02 12.56
CA ASN A 176 -5.18 13.65 13.13
C ASN A 176 -6.34 13.71 12.13
N ASP A 177 -6.09 14.07 10.88
CA ASP A 177 -7.10 14.11 9.84
C ASP A 177 -7.73 12.75 9.56
N ALA A 178 -6.90 11.71 9.50
CA ALA A 178 -7.37 10.35 9.33
C ALA A 178 -7.91 9.72 10.62
N GLU A 179 -7.72 10.36 11.79
CA GLU A 179 -7.96 9.74 13.11
C GLU A 179 -7.35 8.36 13.22
N ALA A 180 -6.09 8.21 12.78
CA ALA A 180 -5.41 6.93 12.71
C ALA A 180 -5.16 6.36 14.11
N LYS A 181 -5.56 5.11 14.35
CA LYS A 181 -5.38 4.43 15.65
C LYS A 181 -3.99 3.82 15.82
N VAL A 182 -3.39 3.38 14.73
CA VAL A 182 -2.09 2.72 14.69
C VAL A 182 -1.21 3.42 13.67
N LEU A 183 0.06 3.62 14.00
CA LEU A 183 1.08 4.11 13.09
C LEU A 183 2.20 3.08 12.96
N ILE A 184 2.54 2.71 11.73
CA ILE A 184 3.62 1.79 11.43
C ILE A 184 4.80 2.62 10.91
N THR A 185 5.97 2.43 11.53
CA THR A 185 7.20 3.14 11.18
C THR A 185 8.42 2.22 11.26
N ALA A 186 9.61 2.76 11.03
CA ALA A 186 10.87 2.08 11.25
C ALA A 186 11.76 2.88 12.22
N ASP A 187 12.71 2.20 12.82
CA ASP A 187 13.76 2.84 13.65
C ASP A 187 14.51 3.92 12.87
N GLY A 188 14.69 3.70 11.56
CA GLY A 188 15.27 4.65 10.63
C GLY A 188 15.14 4.16 9.19
N GLY A 189 15.58 4.98 8.24
CA GLY A 189 15.65 4.66 6.82
C GLY A 189 16.93 5.21 6.20
N TYR A 190 17.37 4.60 5.10
CA TYR A 190 18.53 5.10 4.34
C TYR A 190 18.04 6.00 3.21
N ARG A 191 18.69 7.13 3.03
CA ARG A 191 18.43 8.06 1.93
C ARG A 191 19.67 8.89 1.60
N ARG A 192 20.17 8.77 0.38
CA ARG A 192 21.36 9.49 -0.12
C ARG A 192 22.59 9.31 0.80
N GLY A 193 22.83 8.07 1.22
CA GLY A 193 23.95 7.73 2.10
C GLY A 193 23.77 8.18 3.56
N GLN A 194 22.62 8.74 3.93
CA GLN A 194 22.34 9.20 5.29
C GLN A 194 21.18 8.42 5.92
N ILE A 195 21.14 8.43 7.24
CA ILE A 195 20.06 7.82 8.00
C ILE A 195 19.01 8.87 8.33
N VAL A 196 17.77 8.63 7.91
CA VAL A 196 16.60 9.41 8.30
C VAL A 196 16.04 8.82 9.59
N PRO A 197 15.95 9.57 10.70
CA PRO A 197 15.50 9.05 12.00
C PRO A 197 13.96 9.00 12.06
N LEU A 198 13.34 8.03 11.39
CA LEU A 198 11.89 7.96 11.22
C LEU A 198 11.14 7.88 12.55
N LYS A 199 11.58 7.02 13.48
CA LYS A 199 10.95 6.89 14.80
C LYS A 199 10.97 8.20 15.59
N ARG A 200 12.08 8.93 15.53
CA ARG A 200 12.20 10.24 16.19
C ARG A 200 11.24 11.27 15.60
N ASN A 201 11.05 11.25 14.28
CA ASN A 201 10.06 12.11 13.63
C ASN A 201 8.63 11.73 14.04
N VAL A 202 8.37 10.44 14.21
CA VAL A 202 7.08 9.94 14.73
C VAL A 202 6.85 10.44 16.15
N ASP A 203 7.83 10.31 17.05
CA ASP A 203 7.68 10.73 18.43
C ASP A 203 7.30 12.21 18.52
N LYS A 204 7.99 13.07 17.76
CA LYS A 204 7.66 14.49 17.67
C LYS A 204 6.27 14.75 17.12
N ALA A 205 5.85 14.01 16.08
CA ALA A 205 4.51 14.15 15.50
C ALA A 205 3.41 13.77 16.50
N LEU A 206 3.65 12.73 17.31
CA LEU A 206 2.68 12.18 18.24
C LEU A 206 2.51 12.99 19.54
N GLU A 207 3.36 13.98 19.81
CA GLU A 207 3.13 14.95 20.89
C GLU A 207 1.78 15.66 20.73
N GLU A 208 1.32 15.85 19.49
CA GLU A 208 0.06 16.52 19.15
C GLU A 208 -0.89 15.65 18.29
N ALA A 209 -0.73 14.32 18.31
CA ALA A 209 -1.61 13.38 17.60
C ALA A 209 -2.14 12.28 18.54
N PRO A 210 -3.05 12.64 19.48
CA PRO A 210 -3.52 11.72 20.54
C PRO A 210 -4.42 10.59 20.01
N CYS A 211 -4.85 10.64 18.76
CA CYS A 211 -5.61 9.57 18.10
C CYS A 211 -4.80 8.29 17.94
N VAL A 212 -3.47 8.39 17.79
CA VAL A 212 -2.56 7.24 17.63
C VAL A 212 -2.29 6.59 18.99
N ARG A 213 -2.79 5.39 19.18
CA ARG A 213 -2.67 4.62 20.42
C ARG A 213 -1.49 3.67 20.42
N HIS A 214 -1.11 3.16 19.25
CA HIS A 214 -0.04 2.20 19.09
C HIS A 214 0.88 2.57 17.94
N VAL A 215 2.20 2.39 18.16
CA VAL A 215 3.23 2.55 17.14
C VAL A 215 3.93 1.22 16.95
N ILE A 216 3.96 0.72 15.71
CA ILE A 216 4.69 -0.49 15.35
C ILE A 216 6.00 -0.07 14.68
N VAL A 217 7.13 -0.51 15.22
CA VAL A 217 8.46 -0.10 14.78
C VAL A 217 9.18 -1.27 14.10
N VAL A 218 9.47 -1.12 12.82
CA VAL A 218 10.30 -2.07 12.06
C VAL A 218 11.76 -1.79 12.32
N GLN A 219 12.52 -2.81 12.70
CA GLN A 219 13.96 -2.72 12.86
C GLN A 219 14.65 -2.80 11.49
N ARG A 220 14.95 -1.64 10.90
CA ARG A 220 15.61 -1.53 9.59
C ARG A 220 17.14 -1.44 9.71
N ARG A 221 17.63 -0.95 10.83
CA ARG A 221 19.05 -0.65 11.09
C ARG A 221 19.77 -1.79 11.81
N SER A 222 19.45 -3.03 11.51
CA SER A 222 19.97 -4.21 12.22
C SER A 222 21.46 -4.51 12.03
N SER A 223 22.16 -3.84 11.12
CA SER A 223 23.53 -4.20 10.70
C SER A 223 24.62 -3.19 11.10
N GLY A 224 24.41 -2.39 12.13
CA GLY A 224 25.42 -1.44 12.60
C GLY A 224 25.55 -1.42 14.13
N PRO A 225 26.58 -0.74 14.68
CA PRO A 225 26.75 -0.60 16.13
C PRO A 225 25.62 0.15 16.83
N ILE A 226 24.54 0.44 16.12
CA ILE A 226 23.40 1.24 16.51
C ILE A 226 22.15 0.36 16.41
N GLY A 227 22.07 -0.68 17.23
CA GLY A 227 20.89 -1.53 17.35
C GLY A 227 19.74 -0.88 18.14
N GLU A 228 18.85 -1.69 18.72
CA GLU A 228 17.69 -1.26 19.54
C GLU A 228 18.04 -0.17 20.59
N ALA A 229 19.30 -0.08 21.03
CA ALA A 229 19.77 0.84 22.06
C ALA A 229 19.67 2.35 21.71
N TYR A 230 19.40 2.69 20.45
CA TYR A 230 19.31 4.10 20.01
C TYR A 230 17.91 4.54 19.61
N VAL A 231 16.91 3.69 19.78
CA VAL A 231 15.51 4.00 19.52
C VAL A 231 14.78 4.01 20.85
N GLU A 232 14.33 5.18 21.24
CA GLU A 232 13.50 5.32 22.43
C GLU A 232 12.12 4.71 22.14
N MET A 233 11.73 3.75 22.98
CA MET A 233 10.44 3.05 22.90
C MET A 233 9.60 3.43 24.11
N GLN A 234 8.45 4.03 23.87
CA GLN A 234 7.49 4.36 24.93
C GLN A 234 6.68 3.13 25.33
N ASP A 235 6.79 2.71 26.58
CA ASP A 235 6.04 1.58 27.11
C ASP A 235 4.53 1.75 26.96
N GLY A 236 3.84 0.68 26.57
CA GLY A 236 2.39 0.65 26.34
C GLY A 236 1.94 1.20 25.00
N ARG A 237 2.72 2.07 24.33
CA ARG A 237 2.43 2.62 23.00
C ARG A 237 3.23 1.92 21.90
N ASP A 238 4.54 1.74 22.10
CA ASP A 238 5.48 1.35 21.06
C ASP A 238 5.79 -0.15 21.10
N HIS A 239 5.76 -0.78 19.93
CA HIS A 239 5.93 -2.22 19.80
C HIS A 239 6.91 -2.54 18.68
N TRP A 240 7.84 -3.45 18.93
CA TRP A 240 8.72 -3.98 17.89
C TRP A 240 7.94 -4.90 16.94
N TYR A 241 7.99 -4.61 15.64
CA TYR A 241 7.34 -5.41 14.59
C TYR A 241 7.67 -6.88 14.68
N HIS A 242 8.95 -7.23 14.74
CA HIS A 242 9.41 -8.62 14.79
C HIS A 242 8.93 -9.38 16.04
N ARG A 243 8.80 -8.69 17.18
CA ARG A 243 8.28 -9.30 18.42
C ARG A 243 6.78 -9.57 18.35
N LEU A 244 6.04 -8.68 17.71
CA LEU A 244 4.60 -8.90 17.47
C LEU A 244 4.39 -10.04 16.47
N MET A 245 5.15 -10.06 15.38
CA MET A 245 5.08 -11.10 14.36
C MET A 245 5.33 -12.51 14.94
N GLN A 246 6.33 -12.66 15.80
CA GLN A 246 6.65 -13.95 16.45
C GLN A 246 5.48 -14.54 17.26
N LYS A 247 4.59 -13.70 17.80
CA LYS A 247 3.47 -14.11 18.63
C LYS A 247 2.17 -14.30 17.86
N ALA A 248 2.07 -13.75 16.67
CA ALA A 248 0.84 -13.73 15.90
C ALA A 248 0.64 -15.04 15.11
N SER A 249 -0.60 -15.49 15.01
CA SER A 249 -0.97 -16.61 14.14
C SER A 249 -0.75 -16.27 12.67
N ALA A 250 -0.28 -17.23 11.88
CA ALA A 250 -0.14 -17.13 10.43
C ALA A 250 -1.44 -17.45 9.66
N SER A 251 -2.57 -17.60 10.34
CA SER A 251 -3.89 -17.80 9.72
C SER A 251 -4.81 -16.65 10.08
N CYS A 252 -5.23 -15.88 9.08
CA CYS A 252 -6.18 -14.78 9.20
C CYS A 252 -7.14 -14.80 8.00
N PRO A 253 -8.40 -15.19 8.15
CA PRO A 253 -9.39 -15.11 7.09
C PRO A 253 -9.52 -13.68 6.55
N VAL A 254 -9.85 -13.55 5.27
CA VAL A 254 -10.10 -12.24 4.65
C VAL A 254 -11.46 -11.68 5.10
N GLU A 255 -11.52 -10.37 5.27
CA GLU A 255 -12.77 -9.65 5.47
C GLU A 255 -13.47 -9.46 4.13
N PRO A 256 -14.76 -9.85 3.97
CA PRO A 256 -15.53 -9.50 2.80
C PRO A 256 -15.73 -7.99 2.72
N MET A 257 -15.29 -7.40 1.60
CA MET A 257 -15.40 -5.97 1.34
C MET A 257 -16.34 -5.71 0.19
N ASN A 258 -17.25 -4.75 0.34
CA ASN A 258 -18.03 -4.27 -0.80
C ASN A 258 -17.11 -3.57 -1.81
N ALA A 259 -17.47 -3.60 -3.08
CA ALA A 259 -16.67 -2.97 -4.13
C ALA A 259 -16.46 -1.45 -3.91
N GLU A 260 -17.38 -0.80 -3.21
CA GLU A 260 -17.35 0.64 -2.88
C GLU A 260 -16.75 0.95 -1.49
N ASP A 261 -16.32 -0.07 -0.73
CA ASP A 261 -15.70 0.15 0.58
C ASP A 261 -14.35 0.88 0.43
N VAL A 262 -14.12 1.90 1.24
CA VAL A 262 -12.86 2.67 1.25
C VAL A 262 -11.73 1.79 1.78
N GLN A 263 -10.61 1.72 1.04
CA GLN A 263 -9.43 0.95 1.45
C GLN A 263 -8.15 1.78 1.54
N ILE A 264 -8.05 2.85 0.74
CA ILE A 264 -6.86 3.69 0.66
C ILE A 264 -7.23 5.11 1.03
N GLY A 265 -6.64 5.62 2.12
CA GLY A 265 -6.70 7.04 2.48
C GLY A 265 -5.43 7.75 2.01
N ARG A 266 -5.56 8.72 1.09
CA ARG A 266 -4.47 9.63 0.71
C ARG A 266 -4.87 11.06 1.02
N ALA A 267 -3.91 11.88 1.46
CA ALA A 267 -4.13 13.33 1.61
C ALA A 267 -4.54 14.00 0.28
N SER A 268 -4.15 13.43 -0.86
CA SER A 268 -4.57 13.86 -2.20
C SER A 268 -6.02 13.53 -2.54
N CYS A 269 -6.70 12.67 -1.78
CA CYS A 269 -8.13 12.42 -1.94
C CYS A 269 -8.99 13.55 -1.37
N ARG A 270 -8.39 14.60 -0.82
CA ARG A 270 -9.08 15.79 -0.32
C ARG A 270 -9.44 16.82 -1.38
N GLU A 271 -8.88 16.73 -2.57
CA GLU A 271 -9.37 17.55 -3.67
C GLU A 271 -10.74 17.02 -4.09
N ARG A 272 -11.74 17.44 -3.37
CA ARG A 272 -13.10 17.42 -3.89
C ARG A 272 -13.15 18.50 -4.98
N VAL A 273 -13.29 18.05 -6.19
CA VAL A 273 -13.73 18.89 -7.29
C VAL A 273 -15.13 19.42 -6.99
#